data_97b6ec14960ec3437e1b1cb26c32b0b6
#
_entry.id   97b6ec14960ec3437e1b1cb26c32b0b6
#
_cell.length_a   1.000
_cell.length_b   1.000
_cell.length_c   1.000
_cell.angle_alpha   90.00
_cell.angle_beta   90.00
_cell.angle_gamma   90.00
#
_symmetry.space_group_name_H-M   'P 1'
#
loop_
_entity.id
_entity.type
_entity.pdbx_description
1 polymer ?
#
loop_
_entity_poly.entity_id
_entity_poly.type
_entity_poly.pdbx_seq_one_letter_code
_entity_poly.pdbx_strand_id
1 'polypeptide(L)'
;MLALTALAHDRSLPQSVVLSAIQAALEHAYKKDANGQEVRVDLDQDSGNTVVRTIKIVVETVEDNDLEISLSQAQNHFPDIKVGEEVTTGYIEPDPGRITAQTVRQLVLQKLREAERQLVANEYSNKIGEIMSGTITRIEGRDVIVSLGRGEAVMPPQEQVNSEKYRVGQQLKFVIQKLDQERRGHEIVVSRSNVDLLRELFVLEVPEISSGIIEIKNIVREPGSRSKIAVNSSQQGIDAVGACVGLRGLRIQNVVNELLGEKIDVIEWSEDPVEFIIKSLSPSDVEKVSLNSSENSAQVTVPESQLSLAIGKDGQNVRLAARLCGWKVDITSDTNSNENENVEPKTELAKAGVDSNTEELLKVIKVTKADQIKTMSNEELLNISGMTEKRLKALREIIPSSVTEKIEEDNQVDDEIVEKIVSDNEVFSSDDLVEIVETSKNEDNAPEKEDEKSAVGEKDIWNIDSIVKKKSGNPKKGVIRFAEDIDDLKK
;
A
#
# COMPACT_ATOMS: atom_id res chain seq x y z
N MET A 1 8.96 -46.08 21.11
CA MET A 1 9.74 -44.93 21.61
C MET A 1 10.77 -44.40 20.61
N LEU A 2 11.76 -45.18 20.16
CA LEU A 2 12.79 -44.68 19.21
C LEU A 2 12.25 -44.00 17.97
N ALA A 3 11.18 -44.54 17.35
CA ALA A 3 10.56 -43.95 16.18
C ALA A 3 9.87 -42.59 16.47
N LEU A 4 9.22 -42.45 17.66
CA LEU A 4 8.59 -41.18 18.07
C LEU A 4 9.65 -40.12 18.37
N THR A 5 10.75 -40.51 19.07
CA THR A 5 11.86 -39.61 19.36
C THR A 5 12.55 -39.16 18.05
N ALA A 6 12.76 -40.10 17.12
CA ALA A 6 13.32 -39.78 15.81
C ALA A 6 12.42 -38.83 15.04
N LEU A 7 11.11 -39.07 15.02
CA LEU A 7 10.13 -38.21 14.35
C LEU A 7 10.04 -36.82 14.99
N ALA A 8 10.09 -36.74 16.34
CA ALA A 8 10.14 -35.50 17.10
C ALA A 8 11.39 -34.68 16.76
N HIS A 9 12.54 -35.33 16.68
CA HIS A 9 13.82 -34.70 16.32
C HIS A 9 13.82 -34.24 14.86
N ASP A 10 13.36 -35.09 13.93
CA ASP A 10 13.30 -34.80 12.48
C ASP A 10 12.40 -33.58 12.18
N ARG A 11 11.33 -33.46 12.94
CA ARG A 11 10.36 -32.34 12.79
C ARG A 11 10.61 -31.16 13.75
N SER A 12 11.63 -31.23 14.57
CA SER A 12 11.93 -30.22 15.62
C SER A 12 10.75 -29.90 16.52
N LEU A 13 9.90 -30.90 16.81
CA LEU A 13 8.74 -30.79 17.67
C LEU A 13 9.01 -31.38 19.05
N PRO A 14 8.39 -30.86 20.13
CA PRO A 14 8.37 -31.53 21.43
C PRO A 14 7.71 -32.92 21.31
N GLN A 15 8.23 -33.90 22.00
CA GLN A 15 7.74 -35.27 21.95
C GLN A 15 6.25 -35.37 22.37
N SER A 16 5.83 -34.56 23.34
CA SER A 16 4.43 -34.44 23.78
C SER A 16 3.50 -34.00 22.66
N VAL A 17 3.93 -33.05 21.83
CA VAL A 17 3.15 -32.55 20.68
C VAL A 17 3.02 -33.61 19.60
N VAL A 18 4.07 -34.36 19.32
CA VAL A 18 4.03 -35.47 18.36
C VAL A 18 3.07 -36.56 18.85
N LEU A 19 3.11 -36.89 20.17
CA LEU A 19 2.22 -37.87 20.74
C LEU A 19 0.76 -37.46 20.64
N SER A 20 0.43 -36.22 21.05
CA SER A 20 -0.95 -35.70 20.97
C SER A 20 -1.43 -35.63 19.52
N ALA A 21 -0.57 -35.30 18.56
CA ALA A 21 -0.93 -35.30 17.13
C ALA A 21 -1.24 -36.70 16.60
N ILE A 22 -0.49 -37.71 17.05
CA ILE A 22 -0.75 -39.12 16.71
C ILE A 22 -2.05 -39.61 17.34
N GLN A 23 -2.29 -39.28 18.62
CA GLN A 23 -3.55 -39.61 19.31
C GLN A 23 -4.74 -39.00 18.60
N ALA A 24 -4.71 -37.71 18.29
CA ALA A 24 -5.78 -37.02 17.57
C ALA A 24 -6.03 -37.60 16.16
N ALA A 25 -4.97 -38.02 15.45
CA ALA A 25 -5.10 -38.67 14.16
C ALA A 25 -5.77 -40.04 14.25
N LEU A 26 -5.43 -40.83 15.28
CA LEU A 26 -6.06 -42.13 15.55
C LEU A 26 -7.51 -41.96 15.99
N GLU A 27 -7.81 -41.01 16.89
CA GLU A 27 -9.18 -40.68 17.30
C GLU A 27 -10.05 -40.35 16.09
N HIS A 28 -9.54 -39.47 15.19
CA HIS A 28 -10.26 -39.13 13.97
C HIS A 28 -10.48 -40.33 13.03
N ALA A 29 -9.50 -41.22 12.94
CA ALA A 29 -9.63 -42.43 12.11
C ALA A 29 -10.66 -43.40 12.70
N TYR A 30 -10.63 -43.66 14.03
CA TYR A 30 -11.55 -44.56 14.70
C TYR A 30 -12.97 -43.98 14.86
N LYS A 31 -13.14 -42.65 14.97
CA LYS A 31 -14.46 -41.99 14.98
C LYS A 31 -15.25 -42.28 13.71
N LYS A 32 -14.59 -42.39 12.57
CA LYS A 32 -15.23 -42.77 11.31
C LYS A 32 -15.76 -44.21 11.32
N ASP A 33 -15.08 -45.13 11.98
CA ASP A 33 -15.46 -46.53 12.10
C ASP A 33 -16.46 -46.76 13.24
N ALA A 34 -16.50 -45.89 14.25
CA ALA A 34 -17.40 -45.94 15.38
C ALA A 34 -18.81 -45.36 15.07
N ASN A 35 -19.23 -45.26 13.80
CA ASN A 35 -20.52 -44.71 13.40
C ASN A 35 -20.84 -43.30 13.95
N GLY A 36 -19.80 -42.47 14.18
CA GLY A 36 -19.96 -41.09 14.66
C GLY A 36 -19.83 -40.94 16.17
N GLN A 37 -19.70 -42.03 16.93
CA GLN A 37 -19.44 -41.94 18.36
C GLN A 37 -18.12 -41.28 18.65
N GLU A 38 -18.02 -40.52 19.79
CA GLU A 38 -16.78 -39.91 20.22
C GLU A 38 -15.81 -40.99 20.72
N VAL A 39 -14.56 -40.91 20.30
CA VAL A 39 -13.55 -41.92 20.59
C VAL A 39 -12.34 -41.26 21.22
N ARG A 40 -11.81 -41.86 22.30
CA ARG A 40 -10.56 -41.46 22.92
C ARG A 40 -9.53 -42.56 22.74
N VAL A 41 -8.33 -42.15 22.32
CA VAL A 41 -7.20 -43.08 22.10
C VAL A 41 -6.12 -42.82 23.14
N ASP A 42 -5.86 -43.81 23.97
CA ASP A 42 -4.70 -43.77 24.88
C ASP A 42 -3.56 -44.57 24.26
N LEU A 43 -2.44 -43.91 24.13
CA LEU A 43 -1.21 -44.51 23.62
C LEU A 43 -0.21 -44.67 24.77
N ASP A 44 0.07 -45.90 25.15
CA ASP A 44 1.07 -46.18 26.14
C ASP A 44 2.46 -45.91 25.55
N GLN A 45 3.20 -45.01 26.21
CA GLN A 45 4.49 -44.57 25.72
C GLN A 45 5.58 -45.63 25.83
N ASP A 46 5.46 -46.57 26.80
CA ASP A 46 6.47 -47.57 27.07
C ASP A 46 6.29 -48.84 26.21
N SER A 47 5.05 -49.36 26.17
CA SER A 47 4.73 -50.57 25.39
C SER A 47 4.37 -50.30 23.94
N GLY A 48 3.91 -49.09 23.62
CA GLY A 48 3.37 -48.75 22.31
C GLY A 48 1.98 -49.31 22.06
N ASN A 49 1.30 -49.85 23.10
CA ASN A 49 -0.04 -50.37 23.00
C ASN A 49 -1.04 -49.24 22.88
N THR A 50 -2.02 -49.46 22.05
CA THR A 50 -3.12 -48.47 21.78
C THR A 50 -4.40 -49.02 22.40
N VAL A 51 -5.01 -48.26 23.30
CA VAL A 51 -6.35 -48.54 23.86
C VAL A 51 -7.33 -47.55 23.31
N VAL A 52 -8.35 -48.04 22.62
CA VAL A 52 -9.38 -47.20 22.00
C VAL A 52 -10.67 -47.33 22.81
N ARG A 53 -11.16 -46.22 23.34
CA ARG A 53 -12.39 -46.14 24.17
C ARG A 53 -13.45 -45.29 23.51
N THR A 54 -14.70 -45.72 23.55
CA THR A 54 -15.84 -44.86 23.22
C THR A 54 -16.23 -44.05 24.47
N ILE A 55 -16.45 -42.77 24.26
CA ILE A 55 -16.81 -41.85 25.32
C ILE A 55 -18.15 -41.20 25.00
N LYS A 56 -18.92 -40.86 26.06
CA LYS A 56 -20.15 -40.06 25.98
C LYS A 56 -20.10 -38.97 27.02
N ILE A 57 -20.70 -37.83 26.71
CA ILE A 57 -20.82 -36.70 27.63
C ILE A 57 -22.05 -36.88 28.51
N VAL A 58 -21.90 -36.66 29.80
CA VAL A 58 -23.01 -36.74 30.75
C VAL A 58 -23.86 -35.47 30.65
N VAL A 59 -25.17 -35.63 30.36
CA VAL A 59 -26.11 -34.52 30.23
C VAL A 59 -27.34 -34.80 31.10
N GLU A 60 -28.12 -33.75 31.43
CA GLU A 60 -29.39 -33.92 32.14
C GLU A 60 -30.45 -34.51 31.23
N THR A 61 -30.57 -34.00 30.00
CA THR A 61 -31.49 -34.48 28.95
C THR A 61 -30.68 -34.88 27.73
N VAL A 62 -30.85 -36.14 27.30
CA VAL A 62 -30.13 -36.70 26.14
C VAL A 62 -30.82 -36.24 24.86
N GLU A 63 -30.10 -35.53 24.01
CA GLU A 63 -30.55 -35.13 22.67
C GLU A 63 -30.03 -36.12 21.62
N ASP A 64 -28.78 -36.58 21.75
CA ASP A 64 -28.13 -37.55 20.87
C ASP A 64 -27.64 -38.77 21.65
N ASN A 65 -28.28 -39.91 21.43
CA ASN A 65 -27.92 -41.16 22.10
C ASN A 65 -26.52 -41.69 21.74
N ASP A 66 -25.93 -41.25 20.64
CA ASP A 66 -24.61 -41.72 20.24
C ASP A 66 -23.49 -40.91 20.91
N LEU A 67 -23.73 -39.65 21.29
CA LEU A 67 -22.76 -38.74 21.88
C LEU A 67 -22.99 -38.50 23.37
N GLU A 68 -24.22 -38.71 23.88
CA GLU A 68 -24.62 -38.29 25.20
C GLU A 68 -25.14 -39.46 26.04
N ILE A 69 -25.06 -39.34 27.34
CA ILE A 69 -25.60 -40.26 28.32
C ILE A 69 -26.27 -39.48 29.47
N SER A 70 -27.44 -39.94 29.94
CA SER A 70 -28.11 -39.28 31.06
C SER A 70 -27.35 -39.47 32.37
N LEU A 71 -27.41 -38.44 33.24
CA LEU A 71 -26.76 -38.47 34.56
C LEU A 71 -27.17 -39.71 35.36
N SER A 72 -28.44 -40.12 35.31
CA SER A 72 -28.93 -41.29 36.02
C SER A 72 -28.33 -42.62 35.53
N GLN A 73 -28.09 -42.73 34.23
CA GLN A 73 -27.44 -43.91 33.66
C GLN A 73 -25.93 -43.90 33.95
N ALA A 74 -25.29 -42.74 33.90
CA ALA A 74 -23.86 -42.58 34.19
C ALA A 74 -23.55 -42.89 35.67
N GLN A 75 -24.37 -42.45 36.60
CA GLN A 75 -24.22 -42.70 38.05
C GLN A 75 -24.35 -44.17 38.45
N ASN A 76 -25.01 -45.00 37.65
CA ASN A 76 -25.08 -46.45 37.89
C ASN A 76 -23.68 -47.11 37.81
N HIS A 77 -22.79 -46.55 37.04
CA HIS A 77 -21.42 -47.06 36.85
C HIS A 77 -20.34 -46.20 37.55
N PHE A 78 -20.63 -44.92 37.74
CA PHE A 78 -19.69 -43.93 38.32
C PHE A 78 -20.46 -43.01 39.28
N PRO A 79 -20.57 -43.35 40.59
CA PRO A 79 -21.47 -42.67 41.55
C PRO A 79 -21.22 -41.16 41.72
N ASP A 80 -19.94 -40.72 41.56
CA ASP A 80 -19.54 -39.33 41.82
C ASP A 80 -19.51 -38.43 40.56
N ILE A 81 -20.02 -38.93 39.43
CA ILE A 81 -19.94 -38.23 38.16
C ILE A 81 -20.91 -37.04 38.05
N LYS A 82 -20.48 -35.97 37.41
CA LYS A 82 -21.24 -34.75 37.25
C LYS A 82 -21.63 -34.51 35.78
N VAL A 83 -22.65 -33.69 35.61
CA VAL A 83 -23.04 -33.22 34.27
C VAL A 83 -21.87 -32.45 33.61
N GLY A 84 -21.58 -32.77 32.35
CA GLY A 84 -20.47 -32.22 31.57
C GLY A 84 -19.20 -33.07 31.61
N GLU A 85 -19.13 -34.14 32.42
CA GLU A 85 -17.97 -35.05 32.45
C GLU A 85 -18.09 -36.13 31.38
N GLU A 86 -16.94 -36.66 30.93
CA GLU A 86 -16.86 -37.72 29.92
C GLU A 86 -16.87 -39.10 30.60
N VAL A 87 -17.69 -40.05 30.09
CA VAL A 87 -17.76 -41.41 30.55
C VAL A 87 -17.35 -42.38 29.46
N THR A 88 -16.48 -43.33 29.84
CA THR A 88 -16.15 -44.48 28.96
C THR A 88 -17.32 -45.45 28.91
N THR A 89 -17.89 -45.66 27.74
CA THR A 89 -19.05 -46.54 27.52
C THR A 89 -18.67 -47.88 26.91
N GLY A 90 -17.51 -47.97 26.29
CA GLY A 90 -17.02 -49.23 25.67
C GLY A 90 -15.55 -49.15 25.24
N TYR A 91 -15.06 -50.30 24.84
CA TYR A 91 -13.70 -50.42 24.26
C TYR A 91 -13.84 -50.96 22.85
N ILE A 92 -13.09 -50.38 21.92
CA ILE A 92 -13.00 -50.86 20.56
C ILE A 92 -11.68 -51.64 20.45
N GLU A 93 -11.76 -52.91 20.03
CA GLU A 93 -10.52 -53.63 19.70
C GLU A 93 -9.92 -53.01 18.45
N PRO A 94 -8.65 -52.59 18.52
CA PRO A 94 -7.95 -52.03 17.36
C PRO A 94 -7.79 -53.07 16.29
N ASP A 95 -8.69 -53.07 15.29
CA ASP A 95 -8.59 -53.95 14.12
C ASP A 95 -7.83 -53.27 13.00
N PRO A 96 -6.56 -53.62 12.78
CA PRO A 96 -5.75 -53.01 11.72
C PRO A 96 -6.24 -53.31 10.30
N GLY A 97 -7.20 -54.24 10.14
CA GLY A 97 -7.78 -54.58 8.84
C GLY A 97 -8.88 -53.64 8.37
N ARG A 98 -9.57 -52.92 9.29
CA ARG A 98 -10.64 -51.96 8.97
C ARG A 98 -10.12 -50.62 8.57
N ILE A 99 -9.05 -50.15 9.18
CA ILE A 99 -8.44 -48.87 8.87
C ILE A 99 -7.21 -49.13 8.02
N THR A 100 -7.25 -48.61 6.78
CA THR A 100 -6.07 -48.76 5.92
C THR A 100 -4.90 -47.98 6.55
N ALA A 101 -3.79 -48.66 6.84
CA ALA A 101 -2.59 -48.05 7.42
C ALA A 101 -2.13 -46.79 6.66
N GLN A 102 -2.47 -46.70 5.39
CA GLN A 102 -2.24 -45.53 4.54
C GLN A 102 -3.08 -44.30 4.99
N THR A 103 -4.36 -44.52 5.37
CA THR A 103 -5.24 -43.43 5.88
C THR A 103 -4.71 -42.88 7.18
N VAL A 104 -4.34 -43.78 8.14
CA VAL A 104 -3.76 -43.36 9.43
C VAL A 104 -2.46 -42.58 9.19
N ARG A 105 -1.57 -43.09 8.33
CA ARG A 105 -0.33 -42.36 7.99
C ARG A 105 -0.58 -40.97 7.44
N GLN A 106 -1.58 -40.82 6.55
CA GLN A 106 -1.93 -39.54 5.96
C GLN A 106 -2.48 -38.57 7.01
N LEU A 107 -3.36 -39.04 7.91
CA LEU A 107 -3.90 -38.25 9.01
C LEU A 107 -2.84 -37.84 10.01
N VAL A 108 -1.93 -38.75 10.40
CA VAL A 108 -0.80 -38.42 11.27
C VAL A 108 0.07 -37.33 10.64
N LEU A 109 0.44 -37.47 9.36
CA LEU A 109 1.24 -36.44 8.68
C LEU A 109 0.50 -35.11 8.55
N GLN A 110 -0.83 -35.14 8.44
CA GLN A 110 -1.65 -33.92 8.43
C GLN A 110 -1.65 -33.25 9.81
N LYS A 111 -1.87 -34.02 10.88
CA LYS A 111 -1.91 -33.48 12.25
C LYS A 111 -0.53 -33.00 12.71
N LEU A 112 0.54 -33.65 12.32
CA LEU A 112 1.89 -33.17 12.58
C LEU A 112 2.17 -31.83 11.90
N ARG A 113 1.78 -31.68 10.63
CA ARG A 113 1.92 -30.40 9.94
C ARG A 113 1.08 -29.29 10.58
N GLU A 114 -0.11 -29.62 11.06
CA GLU A 114 -0.97 -28.69 11.80
C GLU A 114 -0.30 -28.25 13.12
N ALA A 115 0.26 -29.21 13.87
CA ALA A 115 0.97 -28.93 15.10
C ALA A 115 2.27 -28.12 14.88
N GLU A 116 3.05 -28.42 13.82
CA GLU A 116 4.20 -27.63 13.39
C GLU A 116 3.81 -26.16 13.14
N ARG A 117 2.73 -25.94 12.39
CA ARG A 117 2.23 -24.59 12.10
C ARG A 117 1.82 -23.85 13.37
N GLN A 118 1.07 -24.51 14.25
CA GLN A 118 0.61 -23.90 15.48
C GLN A 118 1.76 -23.52 16.41
N LEU A 119 2.81 -24.34 16.48
CA LEU A 119 4.02 -24.04 17.24
C LEU A 119 4.78 -22.85 16.65
N VAL A 120 4.91 -22.81 15.31
CA VAL A 120 5.50 -21.68 14.59
C VAL A 120 4.67 -20.42 14.81
N ALA A 121 3.34 -20.48 14.65
CA ALA A 121 2.46 -19.34 14.87
C ALA A 121 2.59 -18.78 16.30
N ASN A 122 2.64 -19.65 17.31
CA ASN A 122 2.82 -19.24 18.70
C ASN A 122 4.21 -18.61 18.96
N GLU A 123 5.28 -19.11 18.32
CA GLU A 123 6.60 -18.52 18.40
C GLU A 123 6.65 -17.10 17.83
N TYR A 124 5.95 -16.88 16.71
CA TYR A 124 5.96 -15.58 16.03
C TYR A 124 4.86 -14.62 16.51
N SER A 125 3.89 -15.09 17.31
CA SER A 125 2.82 -14.20 17.83
C SER A 125 3.36 -13.07 18.70
N ASN A 126 4.42 -13.34 19.46
CA ASN A 126 5.07 -12.35 20.33
C ASN A 126 6.07 -11.46 19.58
N LYS A 127 6.32 -11.74 18.28
CA LYS A 127 7.28 -11.01 17.43
C LYS A 127 6.60 -10.14 16.38
N ILE A 128 5.29 -9.93 16.51
CA ILE A 128 4.57 -9.01 15.62
C ILE A 128 5.11 -7.59 15.85
N GLY A 129 5.45 -6.90 14.75
CA GLY A 129 6.09 -5.59 14.77
C GLY A 129 7.62 -5.65 14.82
N GLU A 130 8.23 -6.79 15.16
CA GLU A 130 9.69 -6.93 15.18
C GLU A 130 10.26 -7.16 13.78
N ILE A 131 11.51 -6.74 13.62
CA ILE A 131 12.27 -6.96 12.38
C ILE A 131 12.99 -8.31 12.42
N MET A 132 12.91 -9.03 11.32
CA MET A 132 13.59 -10.30 11.13
C MET A 132 14.31 -10.38 9.80
N SER A 133 15.47 -11.05 9.79
CA SER A 133 16.14 -11.40 8.54
C SER A 133 15.52 -12.65 7.94
N GLY A 134 15.18 -12.58 6.67
CA GLY A 134 14.61 -13.71 5.93
C GLY A 134 15.25 -13.88 4.57
N THR A 135 15.18 -15.11 4.03
CA THR A 135 15.67 -15.43 2.68
C THR A 135 14.48 -15.74 1.78
N ILE A 136 14.41 -15.11 0.63
CA ILE A 136 13.38 -15.39 -0.39
C ILE A 136 13.62 -16.78 -0.95
N THR A 137 12.66 -17.70 -0.75
CA THR A 137 12.76 -19.10 -1.19
C THR A 137 12.14 -19.32 -2.56
N ARG A 138 10.98 -18.69 -2.81
CA ARG A 138 10.25 -18.80 -4.08
C ARG A 138 9.28 -17.65 -4.27
N ILE A 139 8.80 -17.51 -5.49
CA ILE A 139 7.78 -16.52 -5.85
C ILE A 139 6.60 -17.31 -6.44
N GLU A 140 5.44 -17.20 -5.79
CA GLU A 140 4.21 -17.89 -6.19
C GLU A 140 3.20 -16.88 -6.75
N GLY A 141 3.11 -16.82 -8.07
CA GLY A 141 2.28 -15.80 -8.72
C GLY A 141 2.79 -14.39 -8.44
N ARG A 142 2.12 -13.68 -7.54
CA ARG A 142 2.51 -12.33 -7.10
C ARG A 142 2.99 -12.29 -5.65
N ASP A 143 2.85 -13.39 -4.92
CA ASP A 143 3.28 -13.51 -3.52
C ASP A 143 4.74 -13.92 -3.47
N VAL A 144 5.51 -13.29 -2.59
CA VAL A 144 6.91 -13.63 -2.32
C VAL A 144 6.97 -14.46 -1.04
N ILE A 145 7.53 -15.68 -1.13
CA ILE A 145 7.67 -16.58 0.00
C ILE A 145 9.07 -16.44 0.59
N VAL A 146 9.10 -16.22 1.89
CA VAL A 146 10.29 -15.91 2.66
C VAL A 146 10.50 -16.94 3.76
N SER A 147 11.68 -17.52 3.86
CA SER A 147 12.08 -18.35 5.00
C SER A 147 12.61 -17.46 6.11
N LEU A 148 12.01 -17.59 7.30
CA LEU A 148 12.44 -16.91 8.53
C LEU A 148 13.25 -17.85 9.46
N GLY A 149 13.80 -18.92 8.92
CA GLY A 149 14.50 -19.97 9.65
C GLY A 149 13.59 -21.18 9.90
N ARG A 150 12.79 -21.17 10.96
CA ARG A 150 11.86 -22.27 11.26
C ARG A 150 10.53 -22.19 10.49
N GLY A 151 10.09 -20.99 10.18
CA GLY A 151 8.80 -20.76 9.53
C GLY A 151 8.96 -20.19 8.12
N GLU A 152 7.97 -20.48 7.27
CA GLU A 152 7.78 -19.77 6.01
C GLU A 152 6.76 -18.65 6.20
N ALA A 153 7.11 -17.48 5.69
CA ALA A 153 6.25 -16.30 5.69
C ALA A 153 5.88 -15.92 4.25
N VAL A 154 4.77 -15.23 4.10
CA VAL A 154 4.33 -14.68 2.82
C VAL A 154 4.39 -13.16 2.84
N MET A 155 4.88 -12.58 1.77
CA MET A 155 4.81 -11.14 1.51
C MET A 155 3.89 -10.93 0.30
N PRO A 156 2.61 -10.62 0.53
CA PRO A 156 1.64 -10.36 -0.54
C PRO A 156 1.95 -9.04 -1.26
N PRO A 157 1.40 -8.78 -2.45
CA PRO A 157 1.70 -7.59 -3.26
C PRO A 157 1.52 -6.25 -2.54
N GLN A 158 0.56 -6.16 -1.59
CA GLN A 158 0.31 -4.96 -0.81
C GLN A 158 1.44 -4.63 0.17
N GLU A 159 2.18 -5.66 0.60
CA GLU A 159 3.29 -5.56 1.55
C GLU A 159 4.65 -5.47 0.86
N GLN A 160 4.66 -5.54 -0.47
CA GLN A 160 5.84 -5.38 -1.30
C GLN A 160 6.08 -3.91 -1.64
N VAL A 161 7.33 -3.58 -1.92
CA VAL A 161 7.73 -2.26 -2.41
C VAL A 161 7.90 -2.35 -3.93
N ASN A 162 7.14 -1.56 -4.68
CA ASN A 162 7.09 -1.64 -6.15
C ASN A 162 8.44 -1.36 -6.84
N SER A 163 9.31 -0.57 -6.21
CA SER A 163 10.65 -0.25 -6.73
C SER A 163 11.67 -1.36 -6.49
N GLU A 164 11.39 -2.29 -5.56
CA GLU A 164 12.28 -3.39 -5.22
C GLU A 164 12.09 -4.57 -6.18
N LYS A 165 13.20 -5.20 -6.55
CA LYS A 165 13.20 -6.42 -7.37
C LYS A 165 13.56 -7.61 -6.49
N TYR A 166 12.59 -8.45 -6.20
CA TYR A 166 12.77 -9.63 -5.36
C TYR A 166 13.33 -10.80 -6.19
N ARG A 167 14.35 -11.49 -5.64
CA ARG A 167 15.00 -12.64 -6.30
C ARG A 167 15.12 -13.80 -5.31
N VAL A 168 14.95 -15.01 -5.81
CA VAL A 168 15.16 -16.22 -5.02
C VAL A 168 16.61 -16.27 -4.54
N GLY A 169 16.80 -16.62 -3.26
CA GLY A 169 18.09 -16.62 -2.57
C GLY A 169 18.52 -15.27 -1.99
N GLN A 170 17.77 -14.19 -2.25
CA GLN A 170 18.06 -12.89 -1.68
C GLN A 170 17.71 -12.85 -0.18
N GLN A 171 18.63 -12.37 0.64
CA GLN A 171 18.44 -12.15 2.06
C GLN A 171 18.10 -10.66 2.30
N LEU A 172 16.99 -10.41 2.99
CA LEU A 172 16.49 -9.08 3.33
C LEU A 172 15.94 -9.06 4.75
N LYS A 173 15.75 -7.87 5.29
CA LYS A 173 15.03 -7.67 6.55
C LYS A 173 13.55 -7.40 6.28
N PHE A 174 12.70 -7.97 7.10
CA PHE A 174 11.25 -7.87 7.02
C PHE A 174 10.69 -7.54 8.40
N VAL A 175 9.58 -6.85 8.45
CA VAL A 175 8.78 -6.75 9.69
C VAL A 175 7.65 -7.77 9.65
N ILE A 176 7.39 -8.44 10.77
CA ILE A 176 6.23 -9.33 10.91
C ILE A 176 5.01 -8.44 11.12
N GLN A 177 4.08 -8.45 10.15
CA GLN A 177 2.91 -7.59 10.20
C GLN A 177 1.77 -8.22 10.99
N LYS A 178 1.44 -9.47 10.70
CA LYS A 178 0.37 -10.21 11.34
C LYS A 178 0.52 -11.71 11.13
N LEU A 179 -0.23 -12.47 11.93
CA LEU A 179 -0.49 -13.88 11.69
C LEU A 179 -1.88 -14.03 11.06
N ASP A 180 -1.96 -14.70 9.91
CA ASP A 180 -3.19 -14.88 9.14
C ASP A 180 -3.53 -16.37 9.09
N GLN A 181 -4.37 -16.81 10.03
CA GLN A 181 -4.78 -18.23 10.17
C GLN A 181 -5.68 -18.71 9.03
N GLU A 182 -6.30 -17.80 8.28
CA GLU A 182 -7.16 -18.15 7.15
C GLU A 182 -6.36 -18.55 5.91
N ARG A 183 -5.09 -18.12 5.81
CA ARG A 183 -4.21 -18.50 4.71
C ARG A 183 -3.67 -19.90 4.90
N ARG A 184 -4.11 -20.82 4.07
CA ARG A 184 -3.60 -22.19 4.06
C ARG A 184 -2.13 -22.21 3.64
N GLY A 185 -1.24 -22.57 4.58
CA GLY A 185 0.17 -22.84 4.31
C GLY A 185 1.17 -21.76 4.74
N HIS A 186 0.77 -20.49 4.76
CA HIS A 186 1.64 -19.37 5.12
C HIS A 186 0.91 -18.42 6.07
N GLU A 187 0.96 -18.74 7.37
CA GLU A 187 0.23 -17.99 8.39
C GLU A 187 0.94 -16.68 8.76
N ILE A 188 2.26 -16.59 8.54
CA ILE A 188 3.04 -15.40 8.87
C ILE A 188 3.03 -14.46 7.67
N VAL A 189 2.52 -13.25 7.87
CA VAL A 189 2.57 -12.18 6.87
C VAL A 189 3.69 -11.21 7.24
N VAL A 190 4.62 -11.02 6.31
CA VAL A 190 5.73 -10.08 6.45
C VAL A 190 5.60 -8.93 5.48
N SER A 191 6.15 -7.78 5.87
CA SER A 191 6.07 -6.55 5.11
C SER A 191 7.43 -5.90 4.92
N ARG A 192 7.61 -5.28 3.75
CA ARG A 192 8.67 -4.30 3.48
C ARG A 192 8.11 -2.90 3.24
N SER A 193 6.81 -2.77 3.00
CA SER A 193 6.13 -1.49 2.78
C SER A 193 5.69 -0.80 4.08
N ASN A 194 5.58 -1.53 5.19
CA ASN A 194 5.11 -1.01 6.47
C ASN A 194 6.09 0.03 7.05
N VAL A 195 5.52 1.01 7.76
CA VAL A 195 6.26 2.07 8.49
C VAL A 195 7.11 1.46 9.62
N ASP A 196 6.64 0.40 10.25
CA ASP A 196 7.34 -0.25 11.36
C ASP A 196 8.69 -0.83 10.93
N LEU A 197 8.86 -1.25 9.67
CA LEU A 197 10.17 -1.65 9.17
C LEU A 197 11.19 -0.51 9.29
N LEU A 198 10.80 0.70 8.91
CA LEU A 198 11.68 1.88 9.01
C LEU A 198 11.98 2.22 10.47
N ARG A 199 10.98 2.16 11.34
CA ARG A 199 11.13 2.38 12.79
C ARG A 199 12.16 1.42 13.38
N GLU A 200 12.00 0.13 13.16
CA GLU A 200 12.86 -0.92 13.69
C GLU A 200 14.28 -0.88 13.11
N LEU A 201 14.44 -0.46 11.86
CA LEU A 201 15.77 -0.23 11.30
C LEU A 201 16.50 0.90 12.03
N PHE A 202 15.81 1.98 12.39
CA PHE A 202 16.40 3.04 13.21
C PHE A 202 16.71 2.58 14.63
N VAL A 203 15.86 1.76 15.25
CA VAL A 203 16.13 1.16 16.57
C VAL A 203 17.41 0.30 16.55
N LEU A 204 17.65 -0.42 15.45
CA LEU A 204 18.86 -1.23 15.28
C LEU A 204 20.13 -0.40 15.06
N GLU A 205 20.04 0.68 14.24
CA GLU A 205 21.22 1.48 13.87
C GLU A 205 21.55 2.59 14.86
N VAL A 206 20.59 3.01 15.68
CA VAL A 206 20.70 4.16 16.60
C VAL A 206 20.48 3.71 18.04
N PRO A 207 21.53 3.38 18.80
CA PRO A 207 21.43 2.92 20.19
C PRO A 207 20.71 3.91 21.11
N GLU A 208 20.78 5.21 20.80
CA GLU A 208 20.13 6.27 21.54
C GLU A 208 18.58 6.18 21.45
N ILE A 209 18.03 5.61 20.38
CA ILE A 209 16.60 5.30 20.25
C ILE A 209 16.28 4.07 21.11
N SER A 210 17.08 3.02 21.00
CA SER A 210 16.91 1.80 21.77
C SER A 210 16.98 2.03 23.30
N SER A 211 17.80 2.99 23.75
CA SER A 211 17.91 3.40 25.15
C SER A 211 16.84 4.39 25.62
N GLY A 212 15.97 4.87 24.73
CA GLY A 212 14.91 5.84 25.04
C GLY A 212 15.40 7.30 25.23
N ILE A 213 16.66 7.60 24.89
CA ILE A 213 17.19 8.96 24.91
C ILE A 213 16.59 9.77 23.76
N ILE A 214 16.46 9.14 22.60
CA ILE A 214 15.81 9.72 21.42
C ILE A 214 14.50 8.98 21.17
N GLU A 215 13.45 9.74 20.97
CA GLU A 215 12.12 9.24 20.68
C GLU A 215 11.72 9.57 19.24
N ILE A 216 11.21 8.57 18.53
CA ILE A 216 10.60 8.77 17.22
C ILE A 216 9.15 9.19 17.45
N LYS A 217 8.83 10.46 17.17
CA LYS A 217 7.49 11.03 17.37
C LYS A 217 6.53 10.64 16.24
N ASN A 218 6.98 10.71 15.00
CA ASN A 218 6.15 10.39 13.85
C ASN A 218 7.01 9.90 12.67
N ILE A 219 6.44 9.03 11.85
CA ILE A 219 7.04 8.57 10.60
C ILE A 219 6.00 8.62 9.49
N VAL A 220 6.36 9.21 8.37
CA VAL A 220 5.57 9.17 7.14
C VAL A 220 6.42 8.58 6.03
N ARG A 221 5.92 7.53 5.40
CA ARG A 221 6.65 6.74 4.42
C ARG A 221 5.89 6.64 3.10
N GLU A 222 6.59 6.84 2.00
CA GLU A 222 6.22 6.41 0.66
C GLU A 222 7.21 5.30 0.24
N PRO A 223 6.83 4.02 0.42
CA PRO A 223 7.76 2.90 0.30
C PRO A 223 8.52 2.88 -1.03
N GLY A 224 9.84 2.75 -0.95
CA GLY A 224 10.73 2.69 -2.10
C GLY A 224 10.97 4.03 -2.79
N SER A 225 10.46 5.14 -2.26
CA SER A 225 10.68 6.48 -2.80
C SER A 225 11.31 7.41 -1.76
N ARG A 226 10.53 7.90 -0.80
CA ARG A 226 11.00 8.83 0.22
C ARG A 226 10.22 8.70 1.51
N SER A 227 10.91 8.91 2.63
CA SER A 227 10.33 8.90 3.97
C SER A 227 10.79 10.09 4.78
N LYS A 228 9.94 10.55 5.70
CA LYS A 228 10.28 11.57 6.69
C LYS A 228 10.04 11.01 8.09
N ILE A 229 11.01 11.24 8.97
CA ILE A 229 10.98 10.79 10.36
C ILE A 229 11.18 11.99 11.29
N ALA A 230 10.26 12.18 12.22
CA ALA A 230 10.35 13.22 13.25
C ALA A 230 10.92 12.61 14.53
N VAL A 231 12.01 13.14 15.01
CA VAL A 231 12.71 12.67 16.20
C VAL A 231 12.84 13.77 17.23
N ASN A 232 12.80 13.39 18.51
CA ASN A 232 12.98 14.31 19.62
C ASN A 232 13.93 13.70 20.65
N SER A 233 14.75 14.54 21.31
CA SER A 233 15.57 14.11 22.43
C SER A 233 14.84 14.37 23.74
N SER A 234 14.82 13.37 24.63
CA SER A 234 14.33 13.52 26.00
C SER A 234 15.32 14.24 26.92
N GLN A 235 16.59 14.37 26.49
CA GLN A 235 17.66 14.99 27.25
C GLN A 235 18.13 16.27 26.58
N GLN A 236 18.24 17.36 27.36
CA GLN A 236 18.77 18.63 26.86
C GLN A 236 20.24 18.50 26.44
N GLY A 237 20.57 19.10 25.30
CA GLY A 237 21.92 19.13 24.76
C GLY A 237 22.32 17.94 23.90
N ILE A 238 21.39 16.99 23.63
CA ILE A 238 21.61 15.91 22.68
C ILE A 238 20.93 16.27 21.34
N ASP A 239 21.72 16.30 20.27
CA ASP A 239 21.21 16.48 18.92
C ASP A 239 20.60 15.17 18.42
N ALA A 240 19.26 15.11 18.41
CA ALA A 240 18.50 13.93 17.97
C ALA A 240 18.70 13.63 16.48
N VAL A 241 18.78 14.67 15.65
CA VAL A 241 18.97 14.52 14.19
C VAL A 241 20.39 14.02 13.91
N GLY A 242 21.40 14.67 14.51
CA GLY A 242 22.80 14.28 14.35
C GLY A 242 23.08 12.85 14.81
N ALA A 243 22.45 12.38 15.90
CA ALA A 243 22.59 11.01 16.38
C ALA A 243 21.98 9.98 15.41
N CYS A 244 20.80 10.30 14.83
CA CYS A 244 20.15 9.43 13.83
C CYS A 244 20.90 9.40 12.50
N VAL A 245 21.47 10.53 12.06
CA VAL A 245 22.29 10.62 10.84
C VAL A 245 23.61 9.92 11.04
N GLY A 246 24.23 10.12 12.20
CA GLY A 246 25.50 9.55 12.58
C GLY A 246 26.70 10.21 11.91
N LEU A 247 27.91 9.78 12.30
CA LEU A 247 29.15 10.33 11.79
C LEU A 247 29.20 10.24 10.25
N ARG A 248 29.30 11.37 9.56
CA ARG A 248 29.33 11.46 8.10
C ARG A 248 28.13 10.78 7.42
N GLY A 249 27.00 10.66 8.10
CA GLY A 249 25.80 10.05 7.56
C GLY A 249 25.84 8.51 7.48
N LEU A 250 26.74 7.84 8.16
CA LEU A 250 26.89 6.37 8.05
C LEU A 250 25.66 5.61 8.55
N ARG A 251 25.05 6.04 9.67
CA ARG A 251 23.89 5.34 10.23
C ARG A 251 22.68 5.41 9.29
N ILE A 252 22.34 6.62 8.84
CA ILE A 252 21.24 6.79 7.90
C ILE A 252 21.50 6.09 6.56
N GLN A 253 22.77 6.06 6.11
CA GLN A 253 23.13 5.38 4.87
C GLN A 253 22.96 3.86 4.98
N ASN A 254 23.21 3.25 6.15
CA ASN A 254 22.96 1.83 6.39
C ASN A 254 21.47 1.53 6.25
N VAL A 255 20.59 2.38 6.83
CA VAL A 255 19.13 2.24 6.70
C VAL A 255 18.69 2.40 5.24
N VAL A 256 19.20 3.43 4.53
CA VAL A 256 18.92 3.66 3.10
C VAL A 256 19.35 2.46 2.24
N ASN A 257 20.51 1.86 2.54
CA ASN A 257 21.00 0.69 1.82
C ASN A 257 20.13 -0.54 2.05
N GLU A 258 19.67 -0.77 3.29
CA GLU A 258 18.74 -1.86 3.61
C GLU A 258 17.39 -1.69 2.89
N LEU A 259 16.91 -0.45 2.72
CA LEU A 259 15.70 -0.10 1.98
C LEU A 259 15.93 0.09 0.47
N LEU A 260 17.08 -0.39 -0.04
CA LEU A 260 17.45 -0.41 -1.46
C LEU A 260 17.37 0.97 -2.14
N GLY A 261 17.70 2.04 -1.41
CA GLY A 261 17.83 3.39 -1.95
C GLY A 261 16.64 4.31 -1.66
N GLU A 262 15.71 3.94 -0.78
CA GLU A 262 14.65 4.82 -0.28
C GLU A 262 15.28 6.02 0.44
N LYS A 263 14.94 7.25 0.03
CA LYS A 263 15.47 8.48 0.63
C LYS A 263 14.80 8.74 1.98
N ILE A 264 15.60 9.13 2.97
CA ILE A 264 15.10 9.37 4.33
C ILE A 264 15.51 10.76 4.78
N ASP A 265 14.54 11.58 5.19
CA ASP A 265 14.76 12.87 5.81
C ASP A 265 14.49 12.74 7.32
N VAL A 266 15.50 13.01 8.13
CA VAL A 266 15.38 13.07 9.60
C VAL A 266 15.13 14.51 10.01
N ILE A 267 14.07 14.74 10.77
CA ILE A 267 13.55 16.07 11.12
C ILE A 267 13.45 16.14 12.63
N GLU A 268 13.92 17.23 13.19
CA GLU A 268 13.71 17.51 14.61
C GLU A 268 12.24 17.86 14.86
N TRP A 269 11.63 17.15 15.79
CA TRP A 269 10.27 17.44 16.23
C TRP A 269 10.25 18.68 17.12
N SER A 270 9.24 19.53 16.96
CA SER A 270 8.98 20.67 17.84
C SER A 270 7.53 20.66 18.29
N GLU A 271 7.28 21.13 19.52
CA GLU A 271 5.94 21.32 20.06
C GLU A 271 5.24 22.51 19.39
N ASP A 272 6.02 23.51 18.92
CA ASP A 272 5.48 24.63 18.15
C ASP A 272 5.14 24.16 16.73
N PRO A 273 3.85 24.24 16.31
CA PRO A 273 3.44 23.84 14.97
C PRO A 273 4.14 24.61 13.85
N VAL A 274 4.42 25.90 14.07
CA VAL A 274 5.09 26.75 13.07
C VAL A 274 6.50 26.23 12.81
N GLU A 275 7.28 26.04 13.88
CA GLU A 275 8.64 25.54 13.79
C GLU A 275 8.67 24.12 13.20
N PHE A 276 7.74 23.26 13.61
CA PHE A 276 7.67 21.88 13.10
C PHE A 276 7.33 21.82 11.61
N ILE A 277 6.41 22.70 11.12
CA ILE A 277 6.11 22.80 9.68
C ILE A 277 7.33 23.26 8.90
N ILE A 278 8.04 24.30 9.39
CA ILE A 278 9.27 24.78 8.77
C ILE A 278 10.29 23.65 8.63
N LYS A 279 10.59 22.95 9.73
CA LYS A 279 11.54 21.83 9.73
C LYS A 279 11.08 20.68 8.85
N SER A 280 9.77 20.39 8.79
CA SER A 280 9.21 19.29 8.02
C SER A 280 9.30 19.49 6.50
N LEU A 281 9.40 20.73 6.03
CA LEU A 281 9.59 21.07 4.62
C LEU A 281 11.07 20.96 4.16
N SER A 282 12.00 20.70 5.09
CA SER A 282 13.40 20.43 4.72
C SER A 282 13.49 19.48 3.53
N PRO A 283 14.40 19.72 2.55
CA PRO A 283 15.54 20.63 2.57
C PRO A 283 15.26 22.05 2.01
N SER A 284 14.01 22.47 1.87
CA SER A 284 13.69 23.85 1.42
C SER A 284 13.71 24.83 2.58
N ASP A 285 14.17 26.06 2.28
CA ASP A 285 14.10 27.17 3.22
C ASP A 285 12.72 27.80 3.16
N VAL A 286 12.15 28.10 4.34
CA VAL A 286 10.83 28.70 4.52
C VAL A 286 11.00 30.10 5.10
N GLU A 287 10.34 31.10 4.53
CA GLU A 287 10.40 32.50 5.01
C GLU A 287 9.33 32.81 6.04
N LYS A 288 8.10 32.37 5.78
CA LYS A 288 6.94 32.68 6.63
C LYS A 288 5.94 31.53 6.65
N VAL A 289 5.34 31.31 7.82
CA VAL A 289 4.23 30.37 8.01
C VAL A 289 3.09 31.11 8.69
N SER A 290 1.90 30.99 8.11
CA SER A 290 0.64 31.50 8.68
C SER A 290 -0.29 30.32 8.96
N LEU A 291 -0.69 30.15 10.23
CA LEU A 291 -1.58 29.06 10.64
C LEU A 291 -3.05 29.51 10.66
N ASN A 292 -3.91 28.70 10.11
CA ASN A 292 -5.35 28.79 10.29
C ASN A 292 -5.83 27.60 11.13
N SER A 293 -5.93 27.81 12.44
CA SER A 293 -6.30 26.75 13.40
C SER A 293 -7.74 26.25 13.22
N SER A 294 -8.64 27.03 12.60
CA SER A 294 -10.04 26.63 12.39
C SER A 294 -10.17 25.54 11.31
N GLU A 295 -9.25 25.52 10.34
CA GLU A 295 -9.26 24.57 9.22
C GLU A 295 -8.09 23.58 9.26
N ASN A 296 -7.23 23.63 10.30
CA ASN A 296 -5.96 22.91 10.37
C ASN A 296 -5.13 23.08 9.07
N SER A 297 -5.07 24.33 8.56
CA SER A 297 -4.31 24.67 7.37
C SER A 297 -3.18 25.65 7.68
N ALA A 298 -2.07 25.50 6.99
CA ALA A 298 -0.90 26.32 7.07
C ALA A 298 -0.54 26.86 5.69
N GLN A 299 -0.48 28.18 5.57
CA GLN A 299 0.03 28.82 4.37
C GLN A 299 1.52 29.12 4.59
N VAL A 300 2.34 28.57 3.71
CA VAL A 300 3.80 28.66 3.80
C VAL A 300 4.32 29.46 2.62
N THR A 301 5.06 30.53 2.92
CA THR A 301 5.74 31.34 1.91
C THR A 301 7.21 30.92 1.81
N VAL A 302 7.64 30.64 0.60
CA VAL A 302 9.02 30.25 0.30
C VAL A 302 9.60 31.16 -0.81
N PRO A 303 10.93 31.36 -0.86
CA PRO A 303 11.56 32.03 -1.97
C PRO A 303 11.22 31.36 -3.29
N GLU A 304 11.08 32.11 -4.38
CA GLU A 304 10.76 31.56 -5.70
C GLU A 304 11.77 30.48 -6.15
N SER A 305 13.05 30.67 -5.85
CA SER A 305 14.12 29.71 -6.10
C SER A 305 13.94 28.37 -5.38
N GLN A 306 13.22 28.35 -4.25
CA GLN A 306 12.99 27.19 -3.39
C GLN A 306 11.62 26.52 -3.63
N LEU A 307 10.73 27.17 -4.39
CA LEU A 307 9.36 26.69 -4.60
C LEU A 307 9.31 25.26 -5.13
N SER A 308 10.09 24.97 -6.17
CA SER A 308 10.15 23.60 -6.73
C SER A 308 10.69 22.57 -5.75
N LEU A 309 11.61 22.96 -4.87
CA LEU A 309 12.18 22.08 -3.83
C LEU A 309 11.18 21.84 -2.70
N ALA A 310 10.47 22.90 -2.28
CA ALA A 310 9.44 22.83 -1.23
C ALA A 310 8.28 21.93 -1.66
N ILE A 311 7.81 22.05 -2.89
CA ILE A 311 6.76 21.18 -3.46
C ILE A 311 7.33 19.77 -3.66
N GLY A 312 8.54 19.65 -4.23
CA GLY A 312 9.16 18.40 -4.60
C GLY A 312 8.54 17.77 -5.86
N LYS A 313 9.14 16.66 -6.32
CA LYS A 313 8.63 15.91 -7.49
C LYS A 313 7.20 15.42 -7.20
N ASP A 314 6.27 15.74 -8.08
CA ASP A 314 4.85 15.34 -7.99
C ASP A 314 4.18 15.73 -6.64
N GLY A 315 4.65 16.81 -6.00
CA GLY A 315 4.16 17.25 -4.69
C GLY A 315 4.58 16.35 -3.53
N GLN A 316 5.59 15.50 -3.69
CA GLN A 316 6.00 14.52 -2.69
C GLN A 316 6.49 15.17 -1.39
N ASN A 317 7.31 16.22 -1.46
CA ASN A 317 7.87 16.83 -0.26
C ASN A 317 6.77 17.49 0.60
N VAL A 318 5.91 18.29 0.00
CA VAL A 318 4.80 18.94 0.72
C VAL A 318 3.79 17.91 1.26
N ARG A 319 3.48 16.86 0.49
CA ARG A 319 2.55 15.81 0.92
C ARG A 319 3.08 15.01 2.12
N LEU A 320 4.37 14.67 2.12
CA LEU A 320 5.02 14.01 3.25
C LEU A 320 5.09 14.94 4.46
N ALA A 321 5.44 16.22 4.27
CA ALA A 321 5.46 17.21 5.35
C ALA A 321 4.07 17.40 5.96
N ALA A 322 3.04 17.59 5.15
CA ALA A 322 1.67 17.76 5.59
C ALA A 322 1.18 16.56 6.43
N ARG A 323 1.47 15.35 6.00
CA ARG A 323 1.14 14.12 6.76
C ARG A 323 1.95 14.00 8.06
N LEU A 324 3.22 14.45 8.06
CA LEU A 324 4.10 14.37 9.23
C LEU A 324 3.63 15.29 10.35
N CYS A 325 3.27 16.54 10.01
CA CYS A 325 2.80 17.52 10.98
C CYS A 325 1.27 17.50 11.23
N GLY A 326 0.51 16.81 10.39
CA GLY A 326 -0.95 16.71 10.54
C GLY A 326 -1.71 17.97 10.12
N TRP A 327 -1.06 18.87 9.34
CA TRP A 327 -1.64 20.10 8.81
C TRP A 327 -1.78 20.04 7.30
N LYS A 328 -2.79 20.72 6.75
CA LYS A 328 -2.83 20.99 5.31
C LYS A 328 -1.82 22.10 5.04
N VAL A 329 -0.87 21.85 4.15
CA VAL A 329 0.20 22.79 3.83
C VAL A 329 0.02 23.28 2.41
N ASP A 330 -0.23 24.60 2.27
CA ASP A 330 -0.30 25.29 1.00
C ASP A 330 0.95 26.16 0.83
N ILE A 331 1.67 25.96 -0.27
CA ILE A 331 2.96 26.62 -0.53
C ILE A 331 2.75 27.73 -1.57
N THR A 332 3.19 28.93 -1.23
CA THR A 332 3.16 30.11 -2.11
C THR A 332 4.57 30.69 -2.23
N SER A 333 4.90 31.30 -3.37
CA SER A 333 6.13 32.07 -3.52
C SER A 333 5.91 33.54 -3.11
N ASP A 334 6.97 34.22 -2.72
CA ASP A 334 6.94 35.61 -2.30
C ASP A 334 6.38 36.56 -3.37
N THR A 335 6.53 36.20 -4.65
CA THR A 335 5.95 36.95 -5.78
C THR A 335 4.43 36.90 -5.81
N ASN A 336 3.78 35.82 -5.24
CA ASN A 336 2.34 35.67 -5.19
C ASN A 336 1.70 36.27 -3.91
N SER A 337 2.50 36.59 -2.88
CA SER A 337 1.99 37.25 -1.66
C SER A 337 1.58 38.70 -1.91
N ASN A 338 2.01 39.32 -3.02
CA ASN A 338 1.58 40.63 -3.45
C ASN A 338 0.28 40.67 -4.26
N GLU A 339 -0.29 39.51 -4.67
CA GLU A 339 -1.51 39.48 -5.48
C GLU A 339 -2.80 39.28 -4.65
N ASN A 340 -2.71 38.90 -3.36
CA ASN A 340 -3.89 38.65 -2.52
C ASN A 340 -4.11 39.59 -1.34
N GLU A 341 -3.24 40.57 -1.10
CA GLU A 341 -3.57 41.70 -0.21
C GLU A 341 -4.33 42.75 -1.03
N ASN A 342 -5.64 42.86 -0.81
CA ASN A 342 -6.52 43.95 -1.21
C ASN A 342 -5.81 45.10 -1.96
N VAL A 343 -5.64 44.94 -3.28
CA VAL A 343 -5.24 46.04 -4.13
C VAL A 343 -6.46 46.96 -4.17
N GLU A 344 -6.50 47.97 -3.30
CA GLU A 344 -7.34 49.12 -3.56
C GLU A 344 -7.09 49.55 -5.01
N PRO A 345 -8.14 49.85 -5.80
CA PRO A 345 -8.00 50.21 -7.19
C PRO A 345 -7.09 51.45 -7.30
N LYS A 346 -5.84 51.24 -7.73
CA LYS A 346 -4.80 52.27 -7.81
C LYS A 346 -5.07 53.33 -8.88
N THR A 347 -6.04 53.08 -9.78
CA THR A 347 -6.38 53.97 -10.88
C THR A 347 -7.87 54.34 -10.86
N GLU A 348 -8.18 55.54 -11.35
CA GLU A 348 -9.59 55.98 -11.47
C GLU A 348 -10.42 55.11 -12.43
N LEU A 349 -9.78 54.46 -13.40
CA LEU A 349 -10.42 53.53 -14.35
C LEU A 349 -10.78 52.20 -13.68
N ALA A 350 -9.92 51.66 -12.85
CA ALA A 350 -10.21 50.46 -12.07
C ALA A 350 -11.33 50.72 -11.05
N LYS A 351 -11.36 51.93 -10.41
CA LYS A 351 -12.47 52.39 -9.55
C LYS A 351 -13.79 52.48 -10.28
N ALA A 352 -13.75 52.81 -11.57
CA ALA A 352 -14.93 52.87 -12.45
C ALA A 352 -15.41 51.48 -12.93
N GLY A 353 -14.67 50.38 -12.65
CA GLY A 353 -15.04 49.00 -13.03
C GLY A 353 -14.53 48.55 -14.39
N VAL A 354 -13.56 49.22 -14.99
CA VAL A 354 -12.93 48.84 -16.26
C VAL A 354 -12.03 47.61 -16.03
N ASP A 355 -12.13 46.59 -16.89
CA ASP A 355 -11.33 45.37 -16.76
C ASP A 355 -9.84 45.64 -16.99
N SER A 356 -8.97 44.87 -16.29
CA SER A 356 -7.50 45.05 -16.25
C SER A 356 -6.86 45.06 -17.64
N ASN A 357 -7.34 44.20 -18.53
CA ASN A 357 -6.82 44.14 -19.89
C ASN A 357 -7.16 45.40 -20.75
N THR A 358 -8.35 45.96 -20.53
CA THR A 358 -8.77 47.22 -21.22
C THR A 358 -8.04 48.41 -20.60
N GLU A 359 -7.78 48.41 -19.29
CA GLU A 359 -6.97 49.41 -18.62
C GLU A 359 -5.53 49.46 -19.13
N GLU A 360 -4.86 48.30 -19.33
CA GLU A 360 -3.55 48.24 -19.93
C GLU A 360 -3.47 48.82 -21.31
N LEU A 361 -4.49 48.54 -22.19
CA LEU A 361 -4.55 49.13 -23.51
C LEU A 361 -4.69 50.65 -23.45
N LEU A 362 -5.48 51.18 -22.53
CA LEU A 362 -5.66 52.60 -22.34
C LEU A 362 -4.39 53.27 -21.75
N LYS A 363 -3.64 52.57 -20.90
CA LYS A 363 -2.34 53.06 -20.37
C LYS A 363 -1.28 53.23 -21.47
N VAL A 364 -1.28 52.39 -22.50
CA VAL A 364 -0.35 52.50 -23.65
C VAL A 364 -0.52 53.87 -24.36
N ILE A 365 -1.73 54.37 -24.41
CA ILE A 365 -2.03 55.69 -25.01
C ILE A 365 -2.07 56.84 -23.96
N LYS A 366 -1.60 56.56 -22.70
CA LYS A 366 -1.55 57.48 -21.57
C LYS A 366 -2.92 58.02 -21.12
N VAL A 367 -3.99 57.32 -21.38
CA VAL A 367 -5.33 57.59 -20.88
C VAL A 367 -5.48 56.90 -19.52
N THR A 368 -5.52 57.70 -18.44
CA THR A 368 -5.56 57.23 -17.03
C THR A 368 -6.79 57.69 -16.27
N LYS A 369 -7.59 58.58 -16.86
CA LYS A 369 -8.79 59.15 -16.21
C LYS A 369 -10.06 58.88 -17.05
N ALA A 370 -11.17 58.63 -16.34
CA ALA A 370 -12.48 58.40 -16.96
C ALA A 370 -12.94 59.56 -17.83
N ASP A 371 -12.62 60.77 -17.47
CA ASP A 371 -13.02 62.00 -18.23
C ASP A 371 -12.33 62.08 -19.62
N GLN A 372 -11.14 61.54 -19.75
CA GLN A 372 -10.46 61.46 -21.05
C GLN A 372 -11.16 60.52 -22.00
N ILE A 373 -11.71 59.38 -21.49
CA ILE A 373 -12.47 58.41 -22.29
C ILE A 373 -13.83 58.99 -22.72
N LYS A 374 -14.47 59.83 -21.93
CA LYS A 374 -15.73 60.50 -22.26
C LYS A 374 -15.61 61.43 -23.48
N THR A 375 -14.44 62.05 -23.66
CA THR A 375 -14.16 63.00 -24.73
C THR A 375 -13.66 62.34 -26.02
N MET A 376 -13.28 61.07 -26.01
CA MET A 376 -12.80 60.32 -27.15
C MET A 376 -13.97 59.75 -27.97
N SER A 377 -13.85 59.75 -29.32
CA SER A 377 -14.82 59.14 -30.19
C SER A 377 -14.71 57.61 -30.19
N ASN A 378 -15.74 56.90 -30.65
CA ASN A 378 -15.73 55.45 -30.78
C ASN A 378 -14.68 54.95 -31.78
N GLU A 379 -14.46 55.73 -32.85
CA GLU A 379 -13.44 55.45 -33.88
C GLU A 379 -12.01 55.55 -33.32
N GLU A 380 -11.74 56.57 -32.49
CA GLU A 380 -10.42 56.74 -31.82
C GLU A 380 -10.11 55.59 -30.85
N LEU A 381 -11.11 55.09 -30.14
CA LEU A 381 -10.95 53.95 -29.22
C LEU A 381 -10.79 52.64 -30.00
N LEU A 382 -11.43 52.42 -31.12
CA LEU A 382 -11.28 51.24 -31.98
C LEU A 382 -9.91 51.19 -32.67
N ASN A 383 -9.28 52.34 -32.94
CA ASN A 383 -7.93 52.41 -33.50
C ASN A 383 -6.81 51.97 -32.54
N ILE A 384 -7.13 51.73 -31.28
CA ILE A 384 -6.15 51.22 -30.31
C ILE A 384 -5.87 49.74 -30.59
N SER A 385 -4.60 49.39 -30.79
CA SER A 385 -4.19 48.01 -31.03
C SER A 385 -4.64 47.09 -29.89
N GLY A 386 -5.53 46.13 -30.19
CA GLY A 386 -6.11 45.21 -29.21
C GLY A 386 -7.48 45.58 -28.68
N MET A 387 -8.05 46.74 -29.04
CA MET A 387 -9.41 47.09 -28.73
C MET A 387 -10.37 46.42 -29.73
N THR A 388 -11.36 45.72 -29.22
CA THR A 388 -12.41 45.08 -30.04
C THR A 388 -13.76 45.76 -29.81
N GLU A 389 -14.69 45.65 -30.76
CA GLU A 389 -16.05 46.20 -30.62
C GLU A 389 -16.76 45.73 -29.33
N LYS A 390 -16.49 44.48 -28.91
CA LYS A 390 -17.05 43.90 -27.68
C LYS A 390 -16.49 44.61 -26.42
N ARG A 391 -15.19 44.91 -26.42
CA ARG A 391 -14.54 45.66 -25.33
C ARG A 391 -14.97 47.12 -25.33
N LEU A 392 -15.13 47.71 -26.50
CA LEU A 392 -15.62 49.08 -26.62
C LEU A 392 -17.03 49.20 -26.04
N LYS A 393 -17.94 48.26 -26.38
CA LYS A 393 -19.30 48.24 -25.82
C LYS A 393 -19.30 48.16 -24.31
N ALA A 394 -18.52 47.21 -23.73
CA ALA A 394 -18.38 47.07 -22.30
C ALA A 394 -17.79 48.34 -21.63
N LEU A 395 -16.80 48.98 -22.26
CA LEU A 395 -16.22 50.24 -21.80
C LEU A 395 -17.26 51.39 -21.81
N ARG A 396 -18.11 51.49 -22.84
CA ARG A 396 -19.16 52.51 -22.99
C ARG A 396 -20.35 52.29 -22.04
N GLU A 397 -20.64 51.05 -21.66
CA GLU A 397 -21.63 50.75 -20.61
C GLU A 397 -21.16 51.31 -19.26
N ILE A 398 -19.85 51.28 -18.98
CA ILE A 398 -19.27 51.77 -17.74
C ILE A 398 -19.04 53.29 -17.81
N ILE A 399 -18.51 53.82 -18.93
CA ILE A 399 -18.16 55.22 -19.15
C ILE A 399 -18.82 55.71 -20.42
N PRO A 400 -20.03 56.33 -20.35
CA PRO A 400 -20.75 56.83 -21.55
C PRO A 400 -20.03 58.01 -22.19
N SER A 401 -20.06 58.10 -23.53
CA SER A 401 -19.50 59.22 -24.31
C SER A 401 -20.25 60.52 -24.05
N SER A 402 -19.52 61.62 -23.94
CA SER A 402 -20.07 62.98 -23.90
C SER A 402 -20.15 63.59 -25.32
N VAL A 403 -19.62 62.88 -26.34
CA VAL A 403 -19.66 63.34 -27.74
C VAL A 403 -20.96 62.89 -28.37
N THR A 404 -21.86 63.81 -28.63
CA THR A 404 -23.09 63.62 -29.42
C THR A 404 -22.72 63.54 -30.88
N GLU A 405 -22.68 62.33 -31.44
CA GLU A 405 -22.63 62.12 -32.90
C GLU A 405 -24.00 62.54 -33.50
N LYS A 406 -24.01 63.51 -34.41
CA LYS A 406 -25.12 63.82 -35.23
C LYS A 406 -25.31 62.66 -36.22
N ILE A 407 -26.34 61.87 -35.98
CA ILE A 407 -26.79 60.88 -36.95
C ILE A 407 -27.63 61.63 -37.96
N GLU A 408 -27.19 61.75 -39.19
CA GLU A 408 -28.02 62.09 -40.33
C GLU A 408 -28.96 60.93 -40.59
N GLU A 409 -30.29 61.22 -40.47
CA GLU A 409 -31.36 60.34 -40.90
C GLU A 409 -31.33 60.25 -42.44
N ASP A 410 -31.18 59.03 -42.95
CA ASP A 410 -31.86 58.72 -44.24
C ASP A 410 -32.16 57.19 -44.30
N ASN A 411 -33.45 57.02 -44.69
CA ASN A 411 -34.09 55.87 -45.31
C ASN A 411 -34.75 54.78 -44.48
N GLN A 412 -36.07 54.99 -44.48
CA GLN A 412 -37.13 53.99 -44.41
C GLN A 412 -36.84 52.72 -45.21
N VAL A 413 -37.08 51.57 -44.61
CA VAL A 413 -37.64 50.38 -45.29
C VAL A 413 -38.24 49.42 -44.19
N ASP A 414 -39.56 49.28 -44.31
CA ASP A 414 -40.48 48.18 -44.05
C ASP A 414 -40.49 47.38 -42.76
N ASP A 415 -41.53 47.68 -42.01
CA ASP A 415 -42.06 46.99 -40.80
C ASP A 415 -42.86 45.70 -41.14
N GLU A 416 -42.40 44.78 -41.94
CA GLU A 416 -43.22 43.60 -42.28
C GLU A 416 -42.55 42.23 -42.15
N ILE A 417 -41.37 42.13 -41.59
CA ILE A 417 -40.63 40.83 -41.46
C ILE A 417 -40.32 40.42 -40.00
N VAL A 418 -40.70 41.15 -38.95
CA VAL A 418 -40.32 40.85 -37.55
C VAL A 418 -41.36 40.00 -36.84
N GLU A 419 -42.55 39.70 -37.37
CA GLU A 419 -43.61 38.94 -36.68
C GLU A 419 -43.65 37.44 -36.98
N LYS A 420 -42.71 36.88 -37.73
CA LYS A 420 -42.73 35.46 -38.15
C LYS A 420 -41.58 34.54 -37.60
N ILE A 421 -40.80 34.98 -36.65
CA ILE A 421 -39.69 34.21 -36.07
C ILE A 421 -39.84 33.93 -34.56
N VAL A 422 -41.01 34.22 -33.97
CA VAL A 422 -41.18 34.02 -32.48
C VAL A 422 -42.18 32.90 -32.15
N SER A 423 -42.53 32.00 -33.06
CA SER A 423 -43.51 30.94 -32.80
C SER A 423 -43.01 29.50 -32.87
N ASP A 424 -41.72 29.23 -32.97
CA ASP A 424 -41.22 27.83 -32.93
C ASP A 424 -39.97 27.72 -32.06
N ASN A 425 -40.18 27.71 -30.74
CA ASN A 425 -39.25 27.18 -29.78
C ASN A 425 -39.99 26.17 -28.90
N GLU A 426 -40.09 24.93 -29.38
CA GLU A 426 -40.38 23.79 -28.54
C GLU A 426 -39.14 23.38 -27.77
N VAL A 427 -39.35 23.19 -26.46
CA VAL A 427 -38.42 22.78 -25.45
C VAL A 427 -37.95 21.36 -25.70
N PHE A 428 -36.67 21.15 -26.00
CA PHE A 428 -36.05 19.82 -25.94
C PHE A 428 -35.70 19.46 -24.52
N SER A 429 -36.25 18.36 -24.06
CA SER A 429 -35.95 17.78 -22.76
C SER A 429 -34.63 16.97 -22.79
N SER A 430 -34.00 16.84 -21.64
CA SER A 430 -32.65 16.32 -21.44
C SER A 430 -32.43 14.82 -21.71
N ASP A 431 -33.39 14.11 -22.28
CA ASP A 431 -33.31 12.64 -22.48
C ASP A 431 -32.88 12.20 -23.88
N ASP A 432 -32.80 13.12 -24.85
CA ASP A 432 -32.47 12.80 -26.26
C ASP A 432 -30.97 12.84 -26.60
N LEU A 433 -30.09 13.04 -25.64
CA LEU A 433 -28.61 13.11 -25.82
C LEU A 433 -27.85 11.82 -25.63
N VAL A 434 -28.51 10.70 -25.27
CA VAL A 434 -27.84 9.41 -25.01
C VAL A 434 -27.83 8.50 -26.25
N GLU A 435 -28.65 8.75 -27.26
CA GLU A 435 -28.79 7.83 -28.40
C GLU A 435 -27.93 8.18 -29.64
N ILE A 436 -27.12 9.25 -29.59
CA ILE A 436 -26.27 9.66 -30.74
C ILE A 436 -24.80 9.18 -30.61
N VAL A 437 -24.40 8.59 -29.47
CA VAL A 437 -23.01 8.16 -29.25
C VAL A 437 -22.77 6.67 -29.56
N GLU A 438 -23.81 5.86 -29.77
CA GLU A 438 -23.65 4.40 -30.01
C GLU A 438 -23.70 3.96 -31.49
N THR A 439 -23.88 4.87 -32.48
CA THR A 439 -23.98 4.49 -33.88
C THR A 439 -22.77 4.84 -34.77
N SER A 440 -21.63 5.18 -34.19
CA SER A 440 -20.39 5.46 -34.97
C SER A 440 -19.22 4.52 -34.73
N LYS A 441 -19.50 3.26 -34.36
CA LYS A 441 -18.48 2.20 -34.33
C LYS A 441 -19.01 0.93 -34.96
N ASN A 442 -19.14 0.93 -36.27
CA ASN A 442 -19.15 -0.28 -37.08
C ASN A 442 -19.23 0.16 -38.55
N GLU A 443 -18.10 0.19 -39.20
CA GLU A 443 -17.92 0.00 -40.65
C GLU A 443 -16.43 0.20 -40.94
N ASP A 444 -15.74 -0.92 -40.97
CA ASP A 444 -14.79 -1.21 -42.04
C ASP A 444 -14.50 -2.72 -42.01
N ASN A 445 -15.16 -3.34 -42.99
CA ASN A 445 -15.05 -4.73 -43.35
C ASN A 445 -14.05 -4.92 -44.49
N ALA A 446 -13.26 -6.00 -44.32
CA ALA A 446 -12.95 -7.05 -45.25
C ALA A 446 -11.75 -6.85 -46.21
N PRO A 447 -11.18 -7.93 -46.81
CA PRO A 447 -11.60 -9.33 -46.79
C PRO A 447 -10.52 -10.40 -46.53
N GLU A 448 -11.04 -11.57 -46.25
CA GLU A 448 -10.49 -12.90 -46.21
C GLU A 448 -9.34 -13.26 -47.15
N LYS A 449 -8.41 -14.07 -46.65
CA LYS A 449 -7.97 -15.30 -47.36
C LYS A 449 -7.64 -16.39 -46.36
N GLU A 450 -8.37 -17.48 -46.55
CA GLU A 450 -8.09 -18.84 -46.08
C GLU A 450 -6.66 -19.28 -46.46
N ASP A 451 -5.99 -20.05 -45.58
CA ASP A 451 -5.58 -21.40 -45.87
C ASP A 451 -4.83 -22.09 -44.70
N GLU A 452 -5.32 -23.29 -44.49
CA GLU A 452 -4.68 -24.52 -44.04
C GLU A 452 -4.25 -24.76 -42.59
N LYS A 453 -5.04 -25.67 -42.05
CA LYS A 453 -4.78 -26.60 -40.94
C LYS A 453 -3.46 -27.33 -41.10
N SER A 454 -2.67 -27.41 -40.02
CA SER A 454 -1.98 -28.66 -39.71
C SER A 454 -1.86 -28.81 -38.18
N ALA A 455 -2.52 -29.84 -37.70
CA ALA A 455 -2.38 -30.39 -36.36
C ALA A 455 -0.95 -30.91 -36.16
N VAL A 456 -0.27 -30.46 -35.12
CA VAL A 456 0.93 -31.13 -34.60
C VAL A 456 0.68 -31.48 -33.14
N GLY A 457 0.73 -32.81 -32.89
CA GLY A 457 0.42 -33.43 -31.62
C GLY A 457 1.45 -33.11 -30.51
N GLU A 458 0.92 -33.12 -29.30
CA GLU A 458 1.67 -33.21 -28.04
C GLU A 458 2.56 -34.48 -28.01
N LYS A 459 3.84 -34.36 -28.36
CA LYS A 459 4.84 -35.39 -28.03
C LYS A 459 6.27 -34.98 -28.38
N ASP A 460 6.78 -33.79 -28.05
CA ASP A 460 8.21 -33.53 -28.24
C ASP A 460 8.81 -32.48 -27.27
N ILE A 461 8.33 -32.45 -26.01
CA ILE A 461 8.85 -31.46 -25.02
C ILE A 461 10.01 -32.00 -24.16
N TRP A 462 10.39 -33.27 -24.26
CA TRP A 462 11.44 -33.89 -23.44
C TRP A 462 12.50 -34.61 -24.26
N ASN A 463 13.27 -33.90 -25.06
CA ASN A 463 14.49 -34.48 -25.65
C ASN A 463 15.69 -33.56 -25.43
N ILE A 464 16.37 -33.76 -24.30
CA ILE A 464 17.53 -32.99 -23.83
C ILE A 464 18.77 -33.22 -24.73
N ASP A 465 18.81 -34.28 -25.52
CA ASP A 465 19.96 -34.66 -26.36
C ASP A 465 20.15 -33.78 -27.61
N SER A 466 19.15 -32.97 -28.00
CA SER A 466 19.26 -32.11 -29.17
C SER A 466 19.91 -30.75 -28.88
N ILE A 467 20.08 -30.39 -27.60
CA ILE A 467 20.64 -29.06 -27.17
C ILE A 467 22.17 -29.13 -27.01
N VAL A 468 22.73 -30.32 -26.83
CA VAL A 468 24.18 -30.53 -26.59
C VAL A 468 25.00 -30.53 -27.88
N LYS A 469 24.40 -30.73 -29.06
CA LYS A 469 25.13 -30.86 -30.35
C LYS A 469 25.35 -29.54 -31.14
N LYS A 470 25.03 -28.39 -30.62
CA LYS A 470 25.18 -27.09 -31.36
C LYS A 470 26.15 -26.07 -30.76
N LYS A 471 27.11 -26.49 -29.93
CA LYS A 471 28.22 -25.60 -29.49
C LYS A 471 29.55 -26.29 -29.47
N SER A 472 30.05 -26.69 -30.63
CA SER A 472 31.48 -26.90 -30.86
C SER A 472 32.01 -25.79 -31.78
N GLY A 473 32.21 -24.62 -31.21
CA GLY A 473 32.94 -23.53 -31.82
C GLY A 473 34.08 -23.14 -30.89
N ASN A 474 35.31 -23.12 -31.41
CA ASN A 474 36.52 -22.81 -30.70
C ASN A 474 36.42 -21.62 -29.78
N PRO A 475 36.83 -21.70 -28.52
CA PRO A 475 36.82 -20.56 -27.59
C PRO A 475 37.89 -19.53 -27.97
N LYS A 476 37.44 -18.29 -28.14
CA LYS A 476 38.33 -17.12 -28.20
C LYS A 476 39.04 -16.97 -26.84
N LYS A 477 40.38 -16.74 -26.91
CA LYS A 477 41.20 -16.42 -25.74
C LYS A 477 40.57 -15.30 -24.90
N GLY A 478 40.32 -15.58 -23.60
CA GLY A 478 39.89 -14.55 -22.65
C GLY A 478 38.73 -14.93 -21.71
N VAL A 479 38.32 -16.22 -21.58
CA VAL A 479 37.31 -16.65 -20.62
C VAL A 479 37.98 -17.51 -19.55
N ILE A 480 37.98 -17.02 -18.33
CA ILE A 480 38.46 -17.68 -17.10
C ILE A 480 37.63 -18.94 -16.88
N ARG A 481 38.26 -20.11 -16.80
CA ARG A 481 37.64 -21.40 -16.46
C ARG A 481 37.80 -21.68 -14.99
N PHE A 482 36.69 -21.89 -14.35
CA PHE A 482 36.48 -22.06 -12.93
C PHE A 482 37.09 -23.33 -12.34
N ALA A 483 38.32 -23.63 -12.39
CA ALA A 483 38.94 -24.62 -11.49
C ALA A 483 40.48 -24.64 -11.56
N GLU A 484 41.10 -24.05 -12.59
CA GLU A 484 42.55 -24.16 -12.80
C GLU A 484 43.33 -22.84 -12.55
N ASP A 485 42.62 -21.72 -12.35
CA ASP A 485 43.26 -20.40 -12.22
C ASP A 485 43.48 -19.93 -10.75
N ILE A 486 43.13 -20.77 -9.75
CA ILE A 486 43.32 -20.38 -8.33
C ILE A 486 44.76 -20.67 -7.83
N ASP A 487 45.48 -21.58 -8.47
CA ASP A 487 46.82 -21.97 -8.02
C ASP A 487 47.93 -21.03 -8.57
N ASP A 488 47.63 -20.27 -9.64
CA ASP A 488 48.62 -19.32 -10.22
C ASP A 488 48.62 -17.91 -9.59
N LEU A 489 47.67 -17.64 -8.67
CA LEU A 489 47.61 -16.37 -7.92
C LEU A 489 48.30 -16.42 -6.55
N LYS A 490 48.96 -17.52 -6.22
CA LYS A 490 49.74 -17.69 -4.96
C LYS A 490 51.22 -17.80 -5.14
N LYS A 491 51.78 -17.27 -6.21
CA LYS A 491 53.22 -17.10 -6.34
C LYS A 491 53.59 -15.62 -6.50
#